data_460bb5290fbe026c779f96a0836e7d7a
#
_entry.id   460bb5290fbe026c779f96a0836e7d7a
#
_cell.length_a   1.000
_cell.length_b   1.000
_cell.length_c   1.000
_cell.angle_alpha   90.00
_cell.angle_beta   90.00
_cell.angle_gamma   90.00
#
_symmetry.space_group_name_H-M   'P 1'
#
loop_
_entity.id
_entity.type
_entity.pdbx_description
1 polymer ?
#
loop_
_entity_poly.entity_id
_entity_poly.type
_entity_poly.pdbx_seq_one_letter_code
_entity_poly.pdbx_strand_id
1 'polypeptide(L)'
;MKVLLTAINAKYIHSSLAIRYIYKNCQDLSCDIEMLEVSINNHLIDIANQIFDARPDILGISCYIWNIELVKQLLPLVHRLLPNCKIICGGPEVSYATKEFMQDFPMVDFVVRGEGEKAFHDLLQALLDDKNNEEIKIAGIAKRNSDDTIDENIAVTVSDLDEIIFPYNDNDIENLKDKIIYYESSRGCPYSCKYCLSCATKGVRYRSLDKVFAELSYFIKHNVRQVKFVDRTFNADKKHYLPILEFIAKQDCRTNFHFEIVAHHIDDEIKAVLKKMPKGRVQFEIGIQSTNLKTLGQISRANPWEEMTNNIKSIMAYGNIHLHVDLIIGLPYEDITSFAKSFNDVYL
;
A
#
# COMPACT_ATOMS: atom_id res chain seq x y z
N MET A 1 26.75 -6.88 -8.45
CA MET A 1 25.44 -6.62 -9.05
C MET A 1 24.79 -5.47 -8.31
N LYS A 2 24.38 -4.44 -9.05
CA LYS A 2 23.70 -3.25 -8.49
C LYS A 2 22.21 -3.30 -8.82
N VAL A 3 21.37 -3.13 -7.80
CA VAL A 3 19.90 -3.15 -7.90
C VAL A 3 19.37 -1.78 -7.51
N LEU A 4 18.53 -1.19 -8.36
CA LEU A 4 17.82 0.04 -8.06
C LEU A 4 16.32 -0.23 -7.92
N LEU A 5 15.77 -0.05 -6.72
CA LEU A 5 14.33 -0.12 -6.47
C LEU A 5 13.72 1.27 -6.64
N THR A 6 12.82 1.44 -7.59
CA THR A 6 12.24 2.74 -7.93
C THR A 6 10.76 2.80 -7.61
N ALA A 7 10.36 3.83 -6.88
CA ALA A 7 8.96 4.18 -6.66
C ALA A 7 8.68 5.59 -7.19
N ILE A 8 7.62 5.71 -8.01
CA ILE A 8 7.10 6.99 -8.47
C ILE A 8 5.81 7.26 -7.69
N ASN A 9 5.92 8.08 -6.65
CA ASN A 9 4.85 8.37 -5.71
C ASN A 9 3.85 9.38 -6.30
N ALA A 10 2.59 9.36 -5.84
CA ALA A 10 1.54 10.28 -6.30
C ALA A 10 1.86 11.76 -5.98
N LYS A 11 2.54 12.03 -4.86
CA LYS A 11 3.00 13.37 -4.45
C LYS A 11 4.29 13.25 -3.66
N TYR A 12 5.02 14.36 -3.53
CA TYR A 12 6.27 14.44 -2.77
C TYR A 12 6.14 13.97 -1.31
N ILE A 13 5.01 14.28 -0.65
CA ILE A 13 4.77 13.93 0.75
C ILE A 13 4.64 12.43 1.02
N HIS A 14 4.42 11.61 -0.01
CA HIS A 14 4.30 10.15 0.13
C HIS A 14 5.66 9.48 0.12
N SER A 15 5.77 8.39 0.88
CA SER A 15 6.87 7.42 0.82
C SER A 15 6.33 6.08 0.30
N SER A 16 7.19 5.22 -0.21
CA SER A 16 6.78 3.90 -0.69
C SER A 16 7.08 2.82 0.35
N LEU A 17 6.04 2.28 0.99
CA LEU A 17 6.19 1.15 1.92
C LEU A 17 6.65 -0.12 1.19
N ALA A 18 6.14 -0.36 -0.03
CA ALA A 18 6.42 -1.57 -0.78
C ALA A 18 7.90 -1.75 -1.11
N ILE A 19 8.57 -0.72 -1.68
CA ILE A 19 10.00 -0.85 -2.00
C ILE A 19 10.88 -0.94 -0.75
N ARG A 20 10.43 -0.37 0.39
CA ARG A 20 11.14 -0.48 1.67
C ARG A 20 11.08 -1.89 2.23
N TYR A 21 9.92 -2.55 2.16
CA TYR A 21 9.81 -3.96 2.52
C TYR A 21 10.71 -4.83 1.65
N ILE A 22 10.68 -4.65 0.33
CA ILE A 22 11.54 -5.37 -0.60
C ILE A 22 13.02 -5.12 -0.26
N TYR A 23 13.41 -3.85 -0.10
CA TYR A 23 14.76 -3.47 0.27
C TYR A 23 15.24 -4.18 1.54
N LYS A 24 14.41 -4.16 2.60
CA LYS A 24 14.74 -4.80 3.87
C LYS A 24 14.84 -6.31 3.78
N ASN A 25 13.96 -6.94 3.03
CA ASN A 25 13.97 -8.39 2.87
C ASN A 25 15.11 -8.92 2.01
N CYS A 26 15.83 -8.05 1.31
CA CYS A 26 16.97 -8.41 0.46
C CYS A 26 18.34 -8.00 1.04
N GLN A 27 18.40 -7.53 2.29
CA GLN A 27 19.65 -7.04 2.91
C GLN A 27 20.66 -8.14 3.24
N ASP A 28 20.25 -9.39 3.27
CA ASP A 28 21.10 -10.58 3.45
C ASP A 28 21.78 -11.04 2.15
N LEU A 29 21.36 -10.50 0.99
CA LEU A 29 21.90 -10.86 -0.31
C LEU A 29 23.21 -10.10 -0.61
N SER A 30 24.15 -10.77 -1.30
CA SER A 30 25.44 -10.21 -1.69
C SER A 30 25.34 -9.30 -2.92
N CYS A 31 24.52 -8.24 -2.85
CA CYS A 31 24.38 -7.23 -3.90
C CYS A 31 24.22 -5.83 -3.30
N ASP A 32 24.49 -4.82 -4.13
CA ASP A 32 24.32 -3.41 -3.77
C ASP A 32 22.89 -2.99 -4.15
N ILE A 33 22.06 -2.67 -3.15
CA ILE A 33 20.66 -2.31 -3.36
C ILE A 33 20.46 -0.86 -2.93
N GLU A 34 19.96 -0.05 -3.87
CA GLU A 34 19.60 1.35 -3.64
C GLU A 34 18.10 1.56 -3.86
N MET A 35 17.55 2.59 -3.24
CA MET A 35 16.16 3.04 -3.44
C MET A 35 16.12 4.42 -4.07
N LEU A 36 15.28 4.59 -5.09
CA LEU A 36 14.96 5.88 -5.71
C LEU A 36 13.47 6.17 -5.52
N GLU A 37 13.16 7.21 -4.77
CA GLU A 37 11.79 7.70 -4.61
C GLU A 37 11.63 9.07 -5.29
N VAL A 38 10.79 9.12 -6.31
CA VAL A 38 10.39 10.33 -7.03
C VAL A 38 8.87 10.47 -7.00
N SER A 39 8.31 11.48 -7.66
CA SER A 39 6.86 11.65 -7.77
C SER A 39 6.43 11.80 -9.23
N ILE A 40 5.14 11.61 -9.49
CA ILE A 40 4.55 11.83 -10.83
C ILE A 40 4.70 13.27 -11.32
N ASN A 41 5.08 14.20 -10.46
CA ASN A 41 5.34 15.61 -10.80
C ASN A 41 6.78 15.85 -11.28
N ASN A 42 7.67 14.87 -11.19
CA ASN A 42 9.00 14.95 -11.77
C ASN A 42 8.91 14.76 -13.30
N HIS A 43 9.74 15.47 -14.04
CA HIS A 43 9.80 15.27 -15.48
C HIS A 43 10.35 13.86 -15.81
N LEU A 44 9.76 13.23 -16.83
CA LEU A 44 10.14 11.90 -17.28
C LEU A 44 11.65 11.76 -17.53
N ILE A 45 12.24 12.79 -18.18
CA ILE A 45 13.68 12.80 -18.50
C ILE A 45 14.54 12.86 -17.23
N ASP A 46 14.12 13.60 -16.20
CA ASP A 46 14.87 13.69 -14.94
C ASP A 46 14.84 12.35 -14.19
N ILE A 47 13.73 11.63 -14.26
CA ILE A 47 13.63 10.27 -13.68
C ILE A 47 14.55 9.32 -14.46
N ALA A 48 14.52 9.37 -15.81
CA ALA A 48 15.38 8.54 -16.65
C ALA A 48 16.86 8.83 -16.42
N ASN A 49 17.24 10.09 -16.26
CA ASN A 49 18.62 10.49 -15.95
C ASN A 49 19.09 9.95 -14.59
N GLN A 50 18.26 10.05 -13.53
CA GLN A 50 18.61 9.50 -12.23
C GLN A 50 18.84 7.98 -12.27
N ILE A 51 17.99 7.25 -13.03
CA ILE A 51 18.17 5.81 -13.25
C ILE A 51 19.44 5.54 -14.06
N PHE A 52 19.70 6.31 -15.11
CA PHE A 52 20.90 6.17 -15.94
C PHE A 52 22.19 6.43 -15.15
N ASP A 53 22.20 7.47 -14.31
CA ASP A 53 23.37 7.82 -13.48
C ASP A 53 23.63 6.75 -12.41
N ALA A 54 22.61 6.11 -11.90
CA ALA A 54 22.73 4.99 -10.96
C ALA A 54 23.35 3.74 -11.60
N ARG A 55 23.21 3.55 -12.93
CA ARG A 55 23.73 2.40 -13.71
C ARG A 55 23.40 1.04 -13.07
N PRO A 56 22.12 0.73 -12.81
CA PRO A 56 21.76 -0.54 -12.22
C PRO A 56 21.92 -1.70 -13.21
N ASP A 57 22.33 -2.86 -12.69
CA ASP A 57 22.24 -4.14 -13.41
C ASP A 57 20.78 -4.64 -13.42
N ILE A 58 20.03 -4.30 -12.35
CA ILE A 58 18.61 -4.63 -12.19
C ILE A 58 17.84 -3.39 -11.76
N LEU A 59 16.77 -3.07 -12.47
CA LEU A 59 15.83 -2.02 -12.13
C LEU A 59 14.48 -2.62 -11.69
N GLY A 60 14.12 -2.45 -10.43
CA GLY A 60 12.80 -2.76 -9.89
C GLY A 60 11.89 -1.53 -9.90
N ILE A 61 10.70 -1.60 -10.51
CA ILE A 61 9.74 -0.48 -10.59
C ILE A 61 8.40 -0.89 -9.98
N SER A 62 7.88 -0.06 -9.06
CA SER A 62 6.55 -0.24 -8.49
C SER A 62 5.47 0.41 -9.36
N CYS A 63 4.45 -0.37 -9.77
CA CYS A 63 3.40 0.01 -10.72
C CYS A 63 2.04 0.12 -10.02
N TYR A 64 1.53 1.34 -9.92
CA TYR A 64 0.26 1.72 -9.30
C TYR A 64 -0.58 2.57 -10.25
N ILE A 65 -1.88 2.68 -9.99
CA ILE A 65 -2.81 3.43 -10.84
C ILE A 65 -2.40 4.89 -11.08
N TRP A 66 -1.72 5.51 -10.13
CA TRP A 66 -1.27 6.90 -10.28
C TRP A 66 0.01 7.08 -11.10
N ASN A 67 0.78 6.02 -11.31
CA ASN A 67 2.08 6.13 -12.00
C ASN A 67 2.20 5.26 -13.25
N ILE A 68 1.27 4.34 -13.52
CA ILE A 68 1.43 3.35 -14.60
C ILE A 68 1.63 4.01 -15.97
N GLU A 69 0.93 5.11 -16.26
CA GLU A 69 1.09 5.80 -17.55
C GLU A 69 2.48 6.45 -17.70
N LEU A 70 3.06 6.91 -16.59
CA LEU A 70 4.44 7.43 -16.59
C LEU A 70 5.45 6.27 -16.71
N VAL A 71 5.20 5.15 -16.03
CA VAL A 71 6.04 3.94 -16.12
C VAL A 71 6.07 3.42 -17.56
N LYS A 72 4.93 3.33 -18.25
CA LYS A 72 4.86 2.91 -19.66
C LYS A 72 5.71 3.78 -20.58
N GLN A 73 5.82 5.07 -20.32
CA GLN A 73 6.69 5.98 -21.06
C GLN A 73 8.16 5.85 -20.66
N LEU A 74 8.43 5.53 -19.39
CA LEU A 74 9.78 5.39 -18.85
C LEU A 74 10.50 4.12 -19.34
N LEU A 75 9.79 3.00 -19.42
CA LEU A 75 10.35 1.69 -19.78
C LEU A 75 11.14 1.70 -21.10
N PRO A 76 10.61 2.23 -22.24
CA PRO A 76 11.36 2.28 -23.49
C PRO A 76 12.58 3.19 -23.43
N LEU A 77 12.53 4.27 -22.64
CA LEU A 77 13.68 5.17 -22.47
C LEU A 77 14.79 4.49 -21.70
N VAL A 78 14.48 3.86 -20.58
CA VAL A 78 15.46 3.13 -19.76
C VAL A 78 16.09 2.00 -20.57
N HIS A 79 15.31 1.23 -21.30
CA HIS A 79 15.85 0.14 -22.14
C HIS A 79 16.83 0.65 -23.21
N ARG A 80 16.57 1.82 -23.81
CA ARG A 80 17.50 2.43 -24.78
C ARG A 80 18.78 2.93 -24.13
N LEU A 81 18.70 3.50 -22.93
CA LEU A 81 19.81 4.03 -22.18
C LEU A 81 20.68 2.94 -21.54
N LEU A 82 20.04 1.88 -21.08
CA LEU A 82 20.63 0.76 -20.34
C LEU A 82 20.18 -0.59 -20.92
N PRO A 83 20.63 -0.96 -22.13
CA PRO A 83 20.08 -2.14 -22.83
C PRO A 83 20.39 -3.48 -22.14
N ASN A 84 21.36 -3.52 -21.25
CA ASN A 84 21.73 -4.72 -20.49
C ASN A 84 21.10 -4.76 -19.08
N CYS A 85 20.38 -3.72 -18.67
CA CYS A 85 19.70 -3.67 -17.38
C CYS A 85 18.46 -4.55 -17.43
N LYS A 86 18.36 -5.52 -16.50
CA LYS A 86 17.14 -6.31 -16.34
C LYS A 86 16.04 -5.46 -15.69
N ILE A 87 14.85 -5.49 -16.27
CA ILE A 87 13.71 -4.70 -15.80
C ILE A 87 12.69 -5.62 -15.11
N ILE A 88 12.43 -5.33 -13.84
CA ILE A 88 11.46 -6.04 -12.99
C ILE A 88 10.36 -5.07 -12.61
N CYS A 89 9.11 -5.35 -13.00
CA CYS A 89 7.94 -4.58 -12.59
C CYS A 89 7.17 -5.31 -11.50
N GLY A 90 6.50 -4.58 -10.61
CA GLY A 90 5.64 -5.16 -9.58
C GLY A 90 4.56 -4.18 -9.16
N GLY A 91 3.55 -4.67 -8.44
CA GLY A 91 2.44 -3.85 -7.97
C GLY A 91 1.11 -4.17 -8.68
N PRO A 92 0.00 -3.57 -8.23
CA PRO A 92 -1.33 -3.98 -8.64
C PRO A 92 -1.62 -3.80 -10.14
N GLU A 93 -1.05 -2.79 -10.80
CA GLU A 93 -1.35 -2.52 -12.22
C GLU A 93 -0.75 -3.54 -13.20
N VAL A 94 0.21 -4.33 -12.75
CA VAL A 94 0.87 -5.34 -13.58
C VAL A 94 0.64 -6.78 -13.08
N SER A 95 -0.01 -6.95 -11.93
CA SER A 95 -0.20 -8.27 -11.30
C SER A 95 -1.37 -9.08 -11.86
N TYR A 96 -2.37 -8.43 -12.46
CA TYR A 96 -3.61 -9.09 -12.91
C TYR A 96 -3.66 -9.32 -14.43
N ALA A 97 -3.18 -8.37 -15.22
CA ALA A 97 -3.03 -8.48 -16.67
C ALA A 97 -1.54 -8.60 -17.04
N THR A 98 -0.83 -9.51 -16.36
CA THR A 98 0.63 -9.61 -16.41
C THR A 98 1.12 -9.96 -17.81
N LYS A 99 0.48 -10.95 -18.45
CA LYS A 99 0.88 -11.44 -19.75
C LYS A 99 0.70 -10.38 -20.84
N GLU A 100 -0.44 -9.70 -20.83
CA GLU A 100 -0.74 -8.58 -21.73
C GLU A 100 0.28 -7.45 -21.54
N PHE A 101 0.54 -7.08 -20.30
CA PHE A 101 1.52 -6.04 -19.97
C PHE A 101 2.92 -6.40 -20.50
N MET A 102 3.38 -7.62 -20.26
CA MET A 102 4.69 -8.06 -20.75
C MET A 102 4.74 -8.19 -22.28
N GLN A 103 3.63 -8.50 -22.95
CA GLN A 103 3.55 -8.50 -24.43
C GLN A 103 3.66 -7.07 -24.99
N ASP A 104 3.00 -6.10 -24.37
CA ASP A 104 3.07 -4.70 -24.79
C ASP A 104 4.43 -4.06 -24.49
N PHE A 105 5.14 -4.56 -23.47
CA PHE A 105 6.45 -4.06 -23.03
C PHE A 105 7.52 -5.15 -23.06
N PRO A 106 8.06 -5.50 -24.26
CA PRO A 106 9.00 -6.63 -24.43
C PRO A 106 10.34 -6.43 -23.69
N MET A 107 10.67 -5.21 -23.27
CA MET A 107 11.84 -4.93 -22.44
C MET A 107 11.70 -5.32 -20.97
N VAL A 108 10.50 -5.74 -20.51
CA VAL A 108 10.28 -6.22 -19.15
C VAL A 108 10.64 -7.68 -19.05
N ASP A 109 11.64 -8.01 -18.24
CA ASP A 109 12.13 -9.39 -18.04
C ASP A 109 11.25 -10.17 -17.07
N PHE A 110 10.84 -9.51 -15.96
CA PHE A 110 10.07 -10.14 -14.89
C PHE A 110 8.96 -9.23 -14.37
N VAL A 111 7.89 -9.88 -13.89
CA VAL A 111 6.84 -9.21 -13.11
C VAL A 111 6.66 -9.95 -11.79
N VAL A 112 6.73 -9.20 -10.68
CA VAL A 112 6.42 -9.69 -9.34
C VAL A 112 4.93 -9.50 -9.10
N ARG A 113 4.22 -10.59 -8.89
CA ARG A 113 2.76 -10.67 -8.76
C ARG A 113 2.35 -10.91 -7.30
N GLY A 114 1.42 -10.10 -6.81
CA GLY A 114 0.94 -10.21 -5.42
C GLY A 114 1.89 -9.61 -4.41
N GLU A 115 2.17 -10.33 -3.33
CA GLU A 115 3.07 -9.87 -2.25
C GLU A 115 4.53 -10.13 -2.64
N GLY A 116 5.31 -9.05 -2.70
CA GLY A 116 6.60 -9.06 -3.38
C GLY A 116 7.80 -9.40 -2.51
N GLU A 117 7.70 -9.37 -1.19
CA GLU A 117 8.83 -9.44 -0.28
C GLU A 117 9.68 -10.69 -0.52
N LYS A 118 9.06 -11.86 -0.40
CA LYS A 118 9.76 -13.13 -0.62
C LYS A 118 10.00 -13.42 -2.10
N ALA A 119 9.03 -13.14 -2.97
CA ALA A 119 9.15 -13.44 -4.40
C ALA A 119 10.29 -12.65 -5.05
N PHE A 120 10.47 -11.38 -4.69
CA PHE A 120 11.57 -10.55 -5.19
C PHE A 120 12.92 -11.00 -4.62
N HIS A 121 12.99 -11.32 -3.32
CA HIS A 121 14.19 -11.88 -2.70
C HIS A 121 14.67 -13.15 -3.40
N ASP A 122 13.77 -14.13 -3.57
CA ASP A 122 14.09 -15.41 -4.20
C ASP A 122 14.49 -15.22 -5.68
N LEU A 123 13.85 -14.28 -6.40
CA LEU A 123 14.24 -13.92 -7.76
C LEU A 123 15.66 -13.32 -7.79
N LEU A 124 15.94 -12.39 -6.89
CA LEU A 124 17.24 -11.74 -6.84
C LEU A 124 18.35 -12.74 -6.48
N GLN A 125 18.10 -13.66 -5.55
CA GLN A 125 19.03 -14.76 -5.25
C GLN A 125 19.26 -15.65 -6.48
N ALA A 126 18.22 -16.00 -7.23
CA ALA A 126 18.36 -16.82 -8.43
C ALA A 126 19.20 -16.11 -9.52
N LEU A 127 19.06 -14.79 -9.66
CA LEU A 127 19.85 -13.98 -10.58
C LEU A 127 21.31 -13.82 -10.11
N LEU A 128 21.56 -13.77 -8.80
CA LEU A 128 22.92 -13.81 -8.22
C LEU A 128 23.63 -15.16 -8.44
N ASP A 129 22.85 -16.24 -8.48
CA ASP A 129 23.33 -17.60 -8.77
C ASP A 129 23.53 -17.84 -10.28
N ASP A 130 23.44 -16.81 -11.12
CA ASP A 130 23.54 -16.86 -12.59
C ASP A 130 22.55 -17.83 -13.27
N LYS A 131 21.38 -18.08 -12.64
CA LYS A 131 20.34 -18.89 -13.25
C LYS A 131 19.75 -18.18 -14.48
N ASN A 132 19.59 -18.94 -15.55
CA ASN A 132 18.89 -18.44 -16.73
C ASN A 132 17.36 -18.35 -16.46
N ASN A 133 16.64 -17.61 -17.32
CA ASN A 133 15.21 -17.36 -17.10
C ASN A 133 14.40 -18.67 -17.07
N GLU A 134 14.75 -19.69 -17.86
CA GLU A 134 14.07 -20.98 -17.93
C GLU A 134 14.15 -21.77 -16.61
N GLU A 135 15.26 -21.62 -15.87
CA GLU A 135 15.49 -22.29 -14.57
C GLU A 135 14.73 -21.61 -13.42
N ILE A 136 14.35 -20.34 -13.59
CA ILE A 136 13.65 -19.58 -12.55
C ILE A 136 12.17 -20.04 -12.47
N LYS A 137 11.82 -20.77 -11.40
CA LYS A 137 10.47 -21.26 -11.11
C LYS A 137 10.04 -20.82 -9.71
N ILE A 138 9.83 -19.53 -9.56
CA ILE A 138 9.50 -18.90 -8.27
C ILE A 138 8.02 -18.54 -8.26
N ALA A 139 7.31 -18.91 -7.19
CA ALA A 139 5.92 -18.53 -7.00
C ALA A 139 5.79 -17.00 -6.95
N GLY A 140 4.78 -16.46 -7.62
CA GLY A 140 4.58 -15.01 -7.72
C GLY A 140 5.45 -14.31 -8.77
N ILE A 141 6.29 -15.02 -9.53
CA ILE A 141 7.07 -14.42 -10.61
C ILE A 141 6.49 -14.81 -11.96
N ALA A 142 6.21 -13.81 -12.78
CA ALA A 142 6.08 -14.00 -14.23
C ALA A 142 7.40 -13.60 -14.90
N LYS A 143 7.77 -14.32 -15.94
CA LYS A 143 9.07 -14.17 -16.62
C LYS A 143 8.95 -14.28 -18.13
N ARG A 144 9.84 -13.61 -18.83
CA ARG A 144 10.06 -13.78 -20.28
C ARG A 144 11.16 -14.82 -20.49
N ASN A 145 10.87 -15.82 -21.30
CA ASN A 145 11.82 -16.83 -21.73
C ASN A 145 12.61 -16.34 -22.96
N SER A 146 13.71 -17.05 -23.31
CA SER A 146 14.57 -16.71 -24.46
C SER A 146 13.86 -16.82 -25.81
N ASP A 147 12.76 -17.58 -25.91
CA ASP A 147 11.88 -17.67 -27.08
C ASP A 147 10.74 -16.64 -27.09
N ASP A 148 10.82 -15.61 -26.26
CA ASP A 148 9.80 -14.57 -26.04
C ASP A 148 8.45 -15.06 -25.46
N THR A 149 8.34 -16.33 -25.09
CA THR A 149 7.17 -16.80 -24.35
C THR A 149 7.14 -16.25 -22.92
N ILE A 150 5.94 -16.10 -22.35
CA ILE A 150 5.75 -15.59 -21.00
C ILE A 150 5.16 -16.69 -20.14
N ASP A 151 5.90 -17.06 -19.10
CA ASP A 151 5.46 -17.97 -18.05
C ASP A 151 4.96 -17.18 -16.84
N GLU A 152 3.81 -17.57 -16.29
CA GLU A 152 3.25 -16.99 -15.07
C GLU A 152 3.13 -18.05 -13.98
N ASN A 153 3.80 -17.82 -12.86
CA ASN A 153 3.62 -18.64 -11.67
C ASN A 153 2.52 -18.05 -10.77
N ILE A 154 1.84 -18.93 -10.02
CA ILE A 154 0.77 -18.51 -9.10
C ILE A 154 1.36 -17.61 -8.01
N ALA A 155 0.74 -16.46 -7.81
CA ALA A 155 1.07 -15.56 -6.72
C ALA A 155 0.74 -16.22 -5.37
N VAL A 156 1.63 -16.06 -4.41
CA VAL A 156 1.42 -16.52 -3.02
C VAL A 156 1.31 -15.31 -2.10
N THR A 157 0.60 -15.51 -1.00
CA THR A 157 0.50 -14.53 0.08
C THR A 157 1.34 -14.98 1.26
N VAL A 158 1.97 -14.07 1.96
CA VAL A 158 2.67 -14.34 3.21
C VAL A 158 1.63 -14.74 4.27
N SER A 159 1.74 -15.93 4.83
CA SER A 159 0.77 -16.46 5.81
C SER A 159 0.91 -15.81 7.17
N ASP A 160 2.13 -15.59 7.62
CA ASP A 160 2.49 -14.96 8.89
C ASP A 160 3.12 -13.57 8.64
N LEU A 161 2.41 -12.51 9.00
CA LEU A 161 2.93 -11.15 8.83
C LEU A 161 4.09 -10.82 9.76
N ASP A 162 4.34 -11.65 10.77
CA ASP A 162 5.48 -11.49 11.66
C ASP A 162 6.80 -11.90 11.02
N GLU A 163 6.77 -12.64 9.91
CA GLU A 163 7.95 -12.93 9.10
C GLU A 163 8.45 -11.69 8.31
N ILE A 164 7.58 -10.70 8.08
CA ILE A 164 7.94 -9.49 7.35
C ILE A 164 8.78 -8.58 8.24
N ILE A 165 9.97 -8.22 7.77
CA ILE A 165 10.92 -7.39 8.51
C ILE A 165 10.40 -5.94 8.58
N PHE A 166 10.48 -5.32 9.75
CA PHE A 166 10.14 -3.90 9.93
C PHE A 166 11.02 -3.02 9.01
N PRO A 167 10.43 -2.16 8.15
CA PRO A 167 11.13 -1.58 7.02
C PRO A 167 11.88 -0.28 7.30
N TYR A 168 11.88 0.20 8.55
CA TYR A 168 12.47 1.48 8.91
C TYR A 168 13.63 1.34 9.87
N ASN A 169 14.65 2.16 9.68
CA ASN A 169 15.74 2.40 10.60
C ASN A 169 15.87 3.91 10.89
N ASP A 170 16.80 4.31 11.76
CA ASP A 170 16.98 5.70 12.18
C ASP A 170 17.27 6.64 11.01
N ASN A 171 18.06 6.18 10.03
CA ASN A 171 18.36 6.95 8.83
C ASN A 171 17.12 7.12 7.93
N ASP A 172 16.28 6.07 7.82
CA ASP A 172 15.01 6.18 7.08
C ASP A 172 14.09 7.22 7.71
N ILE A 173 13.98 7.24 9.04
CA ILE A 173 13.13 8.21 9.75
C ILE A 173 13.62 9.65 9.52
N GLU A 174 14.94 9.90 9.60
CA GLU A 174 15.50 11.23 9.34
C GLU A 174 15.24 11.68 7.89
N ASN A 175 15.42 10.80 6.92
CA ASN A 175 15.18 11.09 5.51
C ASN A 175 13.69 11.30 5.18
N LEU A 176 12.80 10.78 6.01
CA LEU A 176 11.35 10.85 5.83
C LEU A 176 10.67 11.88 6.75
N LYS A 177 11.41 12.74 7.45
CA LYS A 177 10.86 13.68 8.45
C LYS A 177 9.75 14.60 7.92
N ASP A 178 9.79 14.93 6.62
CA ASP A 178 8.80 15.77 5.94
C ASP A 178 7.79 14.97 5.10
N LYS A 179 7.79 13.64 5.25
CA LYS A 179 6.89 12.73 4.53
C LYS A 179 5.96 11.98 5.48
N ILE A 180 4.90 11.43 4.91
CA ILE A 180 4.02 10.48 5.60
C ILE A 180 4.75 9.14 5.68
N ILE A 181 4.85 8.58 6.86
CA ILE A 181 5.32 7.21 7.08
C ILE A 181 4.13 6.28 7.00
N TYR A 182 4.24 5.27 6.15
CA TYR A 182 3.23 4.24 6.00
C TYR A 182 3.56 3.02 6.84
N TYR A 183 2.55 2.44 7.45
CA TYR A 183 2.68 1.26 8.30
C TYR A 183 1.49 0.32 8.08
N GLU A 184 1.68 -0.97 8.25
CA GLU A 184 0.60 -1.94 8.24
C GLU A 184 0.63 -2.84 9.47
N SER A 185 -0.52 -3.03 10.11
CA SER A 185 -0.72 -4.01 11.18
C SER A 185 -1.51 -5.22 10.70
N SER A 186 -2.13 -5.11 9.52
CA SER A 186 -2.89 -6.19 8.91
C SER A 186 -2.88 -6.12 7.38
N ARG A 187 -3.05 -7.27 6.72
CA ARG A 187 -3.23 -7.39 5.26
C ARG A 187 -4.52 -8.12 4.93
N GLY A 188 -5.22 -7.61 3.92
CA GLY A 188 -6.48 -8.13 3.44
C GLY A 188 -7.66 -7.27 3.91
N CYS A 189 -8.88 -7.69 3.53
CA CYS A 189 -10.11 -7.02 3.88
C CYS A 189 -11.22 -8.05 4.06
N PRO A 190 -12.10 -7.92 5.07
CA PRO A 190 -13.21 -8.86 5.26
C PRO A 190 -14.35 -8.64 4.26
N TYR A 191 -14.33 -7.52 3.52
CA TYR A 191 -15.38 -7.13 2.59
C TYR A 191 -15.07 -7.52 1.15
N SER A 192 -16.12 -7.60 0.32
CA SER A 192 -16.05 -7.96 -1.10
C SER A 192 -16.63 -6.86 -2.01
N CYS A 193 -16.34 -5.59 -1.69
CA CYS A 193 -16.81 -4.46 -2.48
C CYS A 193 -16.31 -4.54 -3.93
N LYS A 194 -17.21 -4.56 -4.90
CA LYS A 194 -16.89 -4.86 -6.32
C LYS A 194 -16.01 -3.81 -7.02
N TYR A 195 -15.90 -2.61 -6.48
CA TYR A 195 -15.02 -1.55 -7.00
C TYR A 195 -13.61 -1.59 -6.41
N CYS A 196 -13.40 -2.43 -5.38
CA CYS A 196 -12.17 -2.39 -4.59
C CYS A 196 -11.25 -3.57 -4.91
N LEU A 197 -10.00 -3.27 -5.22
CA LEU A 197 -8.96 -4.27 -5.48
C LEU A 197 -8.70 -5.19 -4.27
N SER A 198 -8.94 -4.70 -3.05
CA SER A 198 -8.72 -5.48 -1.81
C SER A 198 -9.59 -6.73 -1.71
N CYS A 199 -10.67 -6.85 -2.50
CA CYS A 199 -11.49 -8.06 -2.56
C CYS A 199 -10.80 -9.24 -3.28
N ALA A 200 -9.69 -9.00 -3.97
CA ALA A 200 -8.93 -10.06 -4.65
C ALA A 200 -8.23 -11.00 -3.66
N THR A 201 -7.92 -10.52 -2.45
CA THR A 201 -7.34 -11.33 -1.37
C THR A 201 -8.39 -11.57 -0.28
N LYS A 202 -8.75 -12.84 -0.05
CA LYS A 202 -9.76 -13.19 0.96
C LYS A 202 -9.14 -13.26 2.36
N GLY A 203 -9.92 -12.82 3.35
CA GLY A 203 -9.55 -12.86 4.76
C GLY A 203 -8.63 -11.71 5.17
N VAL A 204 -8.36 -11.64 6.47
CA VAL A 204 -7.45 -10.66 7.05
C VAL A 204 -6.40 -11.41 7.85
N ARG A 205 -5.14 -11.08 7.66
CA ARG A 205 -4.00 -11.57 8.43
C ARG A 205 -3.47 -10.43 9.27
N TYR A 206 -3.08 -10.72 10.48
CA TYR A 206 -2.67 -9.71 11.45
C TYR A 206 -1.22 -9.93 11.89
N ARG A 207 -0.50 -8.84 12.07
CA ARG A 207 0.77 -8.83 12.79
C ARG A 207 0.50 -9.00 14.29
N SER A 208 1.36 -9.70 15.03
CA SER A 208 1.21 -9.85 16.46
C SER A 208 1.22 -8.49 17.18
N LEU A 209 0.41 -8.36 18.23
CA LEU A 209 0.32 -7.11 18.99
C LEU A 209 1.66 -6.71 19.60
N ASP A 210 2.48 -7.66 20.02
CA ASP A 210 3.82 -7.39 20.57
C ASP A 210 4.71 -6.67 19.55
N LYS A 211 4.71 -7.14 18.29
CA LYS A 211 5.43 -6.46 17.21
C LYS A 211 4.84 -5.09 16.92
N VAL A 212 3.51 -4.99 16.79
CA VAL A 212 2.83 -3.71 16.55
C VAL A 212 3.22 -2.70 17.63
N PHE A 213 3.18 -3.06 18.91
CA PHE A 213 3.53 -2.14 19.99
C PHE A 213 5.00 -1.74 19.98
N ALA A 214 5.91 -2.66 19.68
CA ALA A 214 7.33 -2.36 19.53
C ALA A 214 7.59 -1.38 18.38
N GLU A 215 6.96 -1.60 17.22
CA GLU A 215 7.10 -0.78 16.02
C GLU A 215 6.46 0.61 16.20
N LEU A 216 5.28 0.70 16.83
CA LEU A 216 4.67 1.99 17.18
C LEU A 216 5.50 2.77 18.21
N SER A 217 6.06 2.06 19.21
CA SER A 217 6.97 2.67 20.19
C SER A 217 8.22 3.25 19.49
N TYR A 218 8.73 2.57 18.46
CA TYR A 218 9.84 3.07 17.65
C TYR A 218 9.49 4.39 16.97
N PHE A 219 8.34 4.48 16.30
CA PHE A 219 7.89 5.73 15.67
C PHE A 219 7.68 6.86 16.67
N ILE A 220 7.11 6.56 17.82
CA ILE A 220 6.87 7.53 18.91
C ILE A 220 8.20 8.06 19.45
N LYS A 221 9.16 7.18 19.73
CA LYS A 221 10.50 7.54 20.22
C LYS A 221 11.22 8.49 19.26
N HIS A 222 11.05 8.29 17.96
CA HIS A 222 11.66 9.11 16.91
C HIS A 222 10.83 10.35 16.54
N ASN A 223 9.76 10.65 17.28
CA ASN A 223 8.89 11.81 17.06
C ASN A 223 8.35 11.89 15.61
N VAL A 224 8.03 10.74 15.01
CA VAL A 224 7.42 10.70 13.68
C VAL A 224 6.15 11.53 13.68
N ARG A 225 6.05 12.47 12.72
CA ARG A 225 4.92 13.42 12.68
C ARG A 225 3.59 12.72 12.40
N GLN A 226 3.57 11.82 11.41
CA GLN A 226 2.37 11.08 11.02
C GLN A 226 2.71 9.67 10.58
N VAL A 227 1.98 8.70 11.13
CA VAL A 227 1.97 7.30 10.70
C VAL A 227 0.61 6.99 10.09
N LYS A 228 0.55 6.74 8.78
CA LYS A 228 -0.66 6.31 8.10
C LYS A 228 -0.67 4.80 7.98
N PHE A 229 -1.66 4.17 8.62
CA PHE A 229 -1.91 2.75 8.46
C PHE A 229 -2.49 2.48 7.07
N VAL A 230 -1.97 1.45 6.40
CA VAL A 230 -2.47 1.00 5.10
C VAL A 230 -3.39 -0.22 5.22
N ASP A 231 -3.76 -0.58 6.44
CA ASP A 231 -4.77 -1.58 6.76
C ASP A 231 -6.07 -1.24 6.04
N ARG A 232 -6.58 -2.13 5.18
CA ARG A 232 -7.76 -1.85 4.33
C ARG A 232 -9.06 -1.69 5.11
N THR A 233 -9.09 -2.18 6.33
CA THR A 233 -10.14 -1.97 7.34
C THR A 233 -9.50 -2.19 8.69
N PHE A 234 -8.92 -1.15 9.27
CA PHE A 234 -8.20 -1.25 10.53
C PHE A 234 -9.03 -1.88 11.65
N ASN A 235 -10.31 -1.51 11.72
CA ASN A 235 -11.22 -2.01 12.75
C ASN A 235 -12.00 -3.29 12.34
N ALA A 236 -11.37 -4.19 11.57
CA ALA A 236 -11.98 -5.45 11.14
C ALA A 236 -12.13 -6.47 12.29
N ASP A 237 -11.14 -6.56 13.19
CA ASP A 237 -11.18 -7.45 14.37
C ASP A 237 -10.90 -6.66 15.65
N LYS A 238 -11.90 -6.61 16.55
CA LYS A 238 -11.81 -5.88 17.81
C LYS A 238 -10.66 -6.35 18.71
N LYS A 239 -10.31 -7.63 18.67
CA LYS A 239 -9.21 -8.20 19.47
C LYS A 239 -7.85 -7.66 19.02
N HIS A 240 -7.75 -7.18 17.78
CA HIS A 240 -6.54 -6.61 17.24
C HIS A 240 -6.52 -5.07 17.42
N TYR A 241 -7.55 -4.36 16.94
CA TYR A 241 -7.47 -2.90 16.87
C TYR A 241 -7.73 -2.19 18.21
N LEU A 242 -8.55 -2.74 19.11
CA LEU A 242 -8.84 -2.08 20.39
C LEU A 242 -7.59 -1.94 21.27
N PRO A 243 -6.76 -3.00 21.46
CA PRO A 243 -5.49 -2.86 22.18
C PRO A 243 -4.53 -1.83 21.55
N ILE A 244 -4.53 -1.70 20.23
CA ILE A 244 -3.71 -0.69 19.52
C ILE A 244 -4.20 0.73 19.86
N LEU A 245 -5.51 0.99 19.80
CA LEU A 245 -6.08 2.29 20.19
C LEU A 245 -5.82 2.61 21.67
N GLU A 246 -5.97 1.65 22.57
CA GLU A 246 -5.64 1.81 24.00
C GLU A 246 -4.17 2.10 24.23
N PHE A 247 -3.28 1.42 23.51
CA PHE A 247 -1.85 1.69 23.57
C PHE A 247 -1.56 3.13 23.15
N ILE A 248 -2.08 3.57 22.00
CA ILE A 248 -1.88 4.92 21.46
C ILE A 248 -2.45 5.98 22.41
N ALA A 249 -3.60 5.74 23.03
CA ALA A 249 -4.23 6.68 23.95
C ALA A 249 -3.39 6.96 25.22
N LYS A 250 -2.57 5.98 25.64
CA LYS A 250 -1.72 6.07 26.84
C LYS A 250 -0.36 6.73 26.59
N GLN A 251 0.03 6.91 25.31
CA GLN A 251 1.35 7.48 24.99
C GLN A 251 1.38 9.00 25.18
N ASP A 252 2.47 9.51 25.71
CA ASP A 252 2.78 10.94 25.69
C ASP A 252 3.65 11.24 24.47
N CYS A 253 3.02 11.58 23.33
CA CYS A 253 3.71 11.87 22.09
C CYS A 253 2.94 12.90 21.24
N ARG A 254 3.57 13.36 20.15
CA ARG A 254 2.94 14.26 19.16
C ARG A 254 2.58 13.54 17.85
N THR A 255 2.92 12.27 17.73
CA THR A 255 2.65 11.47 16.53
C THR A 255 1.15 11.37 16.27
N ASN A 256 0.73 11.68 15.05
CA ASN A 256 -0.62 11.44 14.56
C ASN A 256 -0.70 10.06 13.92
N PHE A 257 -1.74 9.31 14.23
CA PHE A 257 -2.03 7.99 13.64
C PHE A 257 -3.29 8.08 12.80
N HIS A 258 -3.18 7.71 11.52
CA HIS A 258 -4.26 7.77 10.57
C HIS A 258 -4.71 6.35 10.20
N PHE A 259 -6.02 6.08 10.27
CA PHE A 259 -6.62 4.77 10.03
C PHE A 259 -7.80 4.84 9.07
N GLU A 260 -7.94 3.85 8.20
CA GLU A 260 -9.15 3.60 7.41
C GLU A 260 -10.08 2.67 8.20
N ILE A 261 -11.30 3.10 8.50
CA ILE A 261 -12.23 2.39 9.37
C ILE A 261 -13.63 2.26 8.77
N VAL A 262 -14.40 1.35 9.36
CA VAL A 262 -15.83 1.19 9.12
C VAL A 262 -16.61 1.70 10.35
N ALA A 263 -17.43 2.73 10.17
CA ALA A 263 -18.05 3.44 11.29
C ALA A 263 -19.07 2.60 12.09
N HIS A 264 -19.75 1.63 11.48
CA HIS A 264 -20.72 0.77 12.19
C HIS A 264 -20.06 -0.28 13.10
N HIS A 265 -18.75 -0.49 13.05
CA HIS A 265 -18.03 -1.36 13.99
C HIS A 265 -17.65 -0.66 15.31
N ILE A 266 -18.05 0.59 15.50
CA ILE A 266 -17.70 1.38 16.69
C ILE A 266 -18.78 1.22 17.76
N ASP A 267 -18.50 0.41 18.77
CA ASP A 267 -19.35 0.20 19.94
C ASP A 267 -19.00 1.15 21.10
N ASP A 268 -19.70 1.02 22.23
CA ASP A 268 -19.54 1.89 23.40
C ASP A 268 -18.16 1.75 24.08
N GLU A 269 -17.54 0.55 24.02
CA GLU A 269 -16.21 0.33 24.58
C GLU A 269 -15.17 1.12 23.78
N ILE A 270 -15.27 1.08 22.46
CA ILE A 270 -14.40 1.85 21.56
C ILE A 270 -14.63 3.35 21.75
N LYS A 271 -15.90 3.79 21.83
CA LYS A 271 -16.25 5.19 22.12
C LYS A 271 -15.62 5.67 23.40
N ALA A 272 -15.57 4.83 24.45
CA ALA A 272 -14.93 5.18 25.73
C ALA A 272 -13.43 5.42 25.59
N VAL A 273 -12.73 4.65 24.75
CA VAL A 273 -11.31 4.85 24.43
C VAL A 273 -11.13 6.12 23.59
N LEU A 274 -11.92 6.29 22.53
CA LEU A 274 -11.84 7.44 21.64
C LEU A 274 -12.12 8.77 22.36
N LYS A 275 -13.05 8.78 23.30
CA LYS A 275 -13.34 9.97 24.12
C LYS A 275 -12.14 10.44 24.95
N LYS A 276 -11.26 9.52 25.36
CA LYS A 276 -10.05 9.79 26.15
C LYS A 276 -8.82 10.05 25.27
N MET A 277 -8.94 9.90 23.96
CA MET A 277 -7.82 10.08 23.03
C MET A 277 -7.31 11.52 23.07
N PRO A 278 -6.01 11.77 23.20
CA PRO A 278 -5.46 13.12 23.11
C PRO A 278 -5.82 13.79 21.77
N LYS A 279 -6.12 15.10 21.82
CA LYS A 279 -6.50 15.85 20.61
C LYS A 279 -5.43 15.79 19.53
N GLY A 280 -5.85 15.46 18.28
CA GLY A 280 -4.97 15.36 17.12
C GLY A 280 -4.11 14.10 17.08
N ARG A 281 -4.28 13.17 18.05
CA ARG A 281 -3.56 11.89 18.10
C ARG A 281 -4.03 10.92 17.03
N VAL A 282 -5.31 10.90 16.74
CA VAL A 282 -5.94 9.96 15.80
C VAL A 282 -6.74 10.73 14.75
N GLN A 283 -6.68 10.21 13.54
CA GLN A 283 -7.48 10.63 12.41
C GLN A 283 -8.10 9.38 11.76
N PHE A 284 -9.39 9.46 11.44
CA PHE A 284 -10.09 8.38 10.74
C PHE A 284 -10.53 8.80 9.34
N GLU A 285 -10.36 7.90 8.40
CA GLU A 285 -10.92 7.94 7.05
C GLU A 285 -12.06 6.91 6.96
N ILE A 286 -13.25 7.37 6.59
CA ILE A 286 -14.49 6.59 6.64
C ILE A 286 -15.12 6.61 5.24
N GLY A 287 -15.04 5.50 4.54
CA GLY A 287 -15.69 5.37 3.24
C GLY A 287 -17.19 5.16 3.37
N ILE A 288 -18.01 6.15 3.09
CA ILE A 288 -19.48 6.02 2.91
C ILE A 288 -19.77 5.54 1.49
N GLN A 289 -19.08 6.09 0.52
CA GLN A 289 -19.16 5.85 -0.92
C GLN A 289 -20.46 6.39 -1.55
N SER A 290 -21.63 6.04 -1.03
CA SER A 290 -22.94 6.50 -1.47
C SER A 290 -23.99 6.27 -0.37
N THR A 291 -25.12 7.01 -0.41
CA THR A 291 -26.33 6.73 0.39
C THR A 291 -27.43 6.11 -0.46
N ASN A 292 -27.22 5.93 -1.76
CA ASN A 292 -28.16 5.31 -2.67
C ASN A 292 -28.18 3.78 -2.48
N LEU A 293 -29.28 3.24 -1.93
CA LEU A 293 -29.40 1.81 -1.63
C LEU A 293 -29.25 0.91 -2.86
N LYS A 294 -29.69 1.36 -4.05
CA LYS A 294 -29.55 0.59 -5.29
C LYS A 294 -28.07 0.49 -5.70
N THR A 295 -27.34 1.59 -5.60
CA THR A 295 -25.91 1.66 -5.81
C THR A 295 -25.15 0.75 -4.82
N LEU A 296 -25.45 0.87 -3.52
CA LEU A 296 -24.81 0.08 -2.46
C LEU A 296 -25.02 -1.43 -2.68
N GLY A 297 -26.24 -1.85 -3.03
CA GLY A 297 -26.53 -3.25 -3.37
C GLY A 297 -25.72 -3.75 -4.57
N GLN A 298 -25.59 -2.92 -5.62
CA GLN A 298 -24.85 -3.29 -6.83
C GLN A 298 -23.34 -3.46 -6.59
N ILE A 299 -22.76 -2.62 -5.75
CA ILE A 299 -21.32 -2.67 -5.40
C ILE A 299 -21.02 -3.63 -4.24
N SER A 300 -22.01 -4.39 -3.76
CA SER A 300 -21.88 -5.33 -2.63
C SER A 300 -21.34 -4.67 -1.35
N ARG A 301 -21.89 -3.49 -1.01
CA ARG A 301 -21.53 -2.74 0.19
C ARG A 301 -22.74 -2.59 1.11
N ALA A 302 -22.57 -3.01 2.37
CA ALA A 302 -23.55 -2.75 3.43
C ALA A 302 -23.18 -1.44 4.14
N ASN A 303 -24.11 -0.49 4.16
CA ASN A 303 -24.00 0.75 4.92
C ASN A 303 -25.24 0.87 5.81
N PRO A 304 -25.19 0.42 7.07
CA PRO A 304 -26.26 0.68 8.03
C PRO A 304 -26.25 2.16 8.42
N TRP A 305 -26.94 2.98 7.62
CA TRP A 305 -26.79 4.44 7.58
C TRP A 305 -27.04 5.10 8.94
N GLU A 306 -28.11 4.71 9.62
CA GLU A 306 -28.45 5.27 10.93
C GLU A 306 -27.36 5.00 11.98
N GLU A 307 -26.89 3.74 12.06
CA GLU A 307 -25.83 3.36 13.00
C GLU A 307 -24.52 4.09 12.70
N MET A 308 -24.12 4.12 11.42
CA MET A 308 -22.92 4.83 10.98
C MET A 308 -22.98 6.32 11.32
N THR A 309 -24.11 6.97 11.02
CA THR A 309 -24.32 8.40 11.28
C THR A 309 -24.27 8.71 12.77
N ASN A 310 -24.93 7.89 13.60
CA ASN A 310 -24.93 8.06 15.05
C ASN A 310 -23.51 7.92 15.63
N ASN A 311 -22.72 6.95 15.14
CA ASN A 311 -21.35 6.76 15.56
C ASN A 311 -20.44 7.93 15.11
N ILE A 312 -20.56 8.37 13.86
CA ILE A 312 -19.80 9.53 13.34
C ILE A 312 -20.13 10.79 14.16
N LYS A 313 -21.42 11.11 14.36
CA LYS A 313 -21.85 12.28 15.18
C LYS A 313 -21.34 12.19 16.62
N SER A 314 -21.34 10.99 17.22
CA SER A 314 -20.81 10.79 18.57
C SER A 314 -19.31 11.10 18.65
N ILE A 315 -18.51 10.63 17.67
CA ILE A 315 -17.06 10.89 17.64
C ILE A 315 -16.78 12.37 17.37
N MET A 316 -17.52 12.99 16.45
CA MET A 316 -17.40 14.42 16.16
C MET A 316 -17.64 15.28 17.41
N ALA A 317 -18.63 14.90 18.24
CA ALA A 317 -18.96 15.60 19.47
C ALA A 317 -17.83 15.57 20.53
N TYR A 318 -16.88 14.64 20.45
CA TYR A 318 -15.71 14.62 21.34
C TYR A 318 -14.72 15.75 21.02
N GLY A 319 -14.66 16.21 19.76
CA GLY A 319 -13.82 17.34 19.33
C GLY A 319 -12.30 17.10 19.36
N ASN A 320 -11.88 15.84 19.50
CA ASN A 320 -10.47 15.44 19.64
C ASN A 320 -9.94 14.61 18.47
N ILE A 321 -10.82 14.04 17.63
CA ILE A 321 -10.49 13.17 16.50
C ILE A 321 -10.87 13.88 15.21
N HIS A 322 -9.97 13.86 14.23
CA HIS A 322 -10.26 14.34 12.89
C HIS A 322 -10.88 13.23 12.05
N LEU A 323 -12.00 13.53 11.38
CA LEU A 323 -12.72 12.61 10.52
C LEU A 323 -12.68 13.08 9.08
N HIS A 324 -12.32 12.19 8.16
CA HIS A 324 -12.58 12.30 6.73
C HIS A 324 -13.68 11.33 6.35
N VAL A 325 -14.61 11.79 5.52
CA VAL A 325 -15.72 10.97 5.04
C VAL A 325 -15.71 11.02 3.53
N ASP A 326 -15.68 9.85 2.88
CA ASP A 326 -15.46 9.74 1.44
C ASP A 326 -16.71 9.27 0.71
N LEU A 327 -16.95 9.89 -0.45
CA LEU A 327 -17.93 9.49 -1.45
C LEU A 327 -17.22 9.14 -2.76
N ILE A 328 -17.77 8.20 -3.53
CA ILE A 328 -17.26 7.84 -4.85
C ILE A 328 -18.23 8.34 -5.93
N ILE A 329 -17.72 9.10 -6.88
CA ILE A 329 -18.45 9.55 -8.06
C ILE A 329 -18.34 8.49 -9.15
N GLY A 330 -19.44 8.24 -9.89
CA GLY A 330 -19.44 7.34 -11.05
C GLY A 330 -19.76 5.89 -10.70
N LEU A 331 -20.31 5.62 -9.53
CA LEU A 331 -20.80 4.30 -9.15
C LEU A 331 -22.01 3.88 -10.00
N PRO A 332 -22.23 2.56 -10.22
CA PRO A 332 -23.41 2.07 -10.94
C PRO A 332 -24.72 2.56 -10.30
N TYR A 333 -25.69 2.96 -11.15
CA TYR A 333 -27.00 3.49 -10.74
C TYR A 333 -26.95 4.79 -9.93
N GLU A 334 -25.88 5.53 -10.00
CA GLU A 334 -25.74 6.84 -9.37
C GLU A 334 -25.55 7.92 -10.45
N ASP A 335 -26.60 8.72 -10.65
CA ASP A 335 -26.58 9.93 -11.47
C ASP A 335 -26.21 11.15 -10.61
N ILE A 336 -26.09 12.30 -11.24
CA ILE A 336 -25.72 13.55 -10.56
C ILE A 336 -26.70 13.94 -9.46
N THR A 337 -28.00 13.62 -9.63
CA THR A 337 -29.04 13.95 -8.66
C THR A 337 -28.93 13.06 -7.41
N SER A 338 -28.76 11.75 -7.60
CA SER A 338 -28.56 10.81 -6.49
C SER A 338 -27.21 11.03 -5.78
N PHE A 339 -26.16 11.40 -6.53
CA PHE A 339 -24.88 11.78 -5.93
C PHE A 339 -25.02 13.06 -5.10
N ALA A 340 -25.70 14.11 -5.62
CA ALA A 340 -25.94 15.34 -4.86
C ALA A 340 -26.75 15.05 -3.58
N LYS A 341 -27.70 14.11 -3.62
CA LYS A 341 -28.38 13.64 -2.42
C LYS A 341 -27.41 12.99 -1.45
N SER A 342 -26.57 12.05 -1.90
CA SER A 342 -25.55 11.38 -1.07
C SER A 342 -24.61 12.41 -0.42
N PHE A 343 -24.20 13.44 -1.17
CA PHE A 343 -23.38 14.53 -0.63
C PHE A 343 -24.11 15.31 0.47
N ASN A 344 -25.36 15.67 0.25
CA ASN A 344 -26.15 16.39 1.25
C ASN A 344 -26.42 15.55 2.51
N ASP A 345 -26.71 14.24 2.35
CA ASP A 345 -26.91 13.31 3.46
C ASP A 345 -25.67 13.21 4.36
N VAL A 346 -24.47 13.35 3.77
CA VAL A 346 -23.19 13.31 4.52
C VAL A 346 -22.80 14.66 5.09
N TYR A 347 -23.13 15.76 4.41
CA TYR A 347 -22.73 17.12 4.79
C TYR A 347 -23.63 17.69 5.91
N LEU A 348 -24.93 17.38 5.92
CA LEU A 348 -25.95 17.86 6.88
C LEU A 348 -26.10 16.93 8.10
#